data_473c2f53ac65cc077b02120afe8b28d1
#
_entry.id   473c2f53ac65cc077b02120afe8b28d1
#
_cell.length_a   1.000
_cell.length_b   1.000
_cell.length_c   1.000
_cell.angle_alpha   90.00
_cell.angle_beta   90.00
_cell.angle_gamma   90.00
#
_symmetry.space_group_name_H-M   'P 1'
#
loop_
_entity.id
_entity.type
_entity.pdbx_description
1 polymer ?
#
loop_
_entity_poly.entity_id
_entity_poly.type
_entity_poly.pdbx_seq_one_letter_code
_entity_poly.pdbx_strand_id
1 'polypeptide(L)'
;GGSSMGGLMSLYALLAYNDVFGRAAALSPSLWVAPAALMNLTARTKLASGTVLYMDYGSKEMGNHEGMRKGFGEMCGKIFARGINLTARVVPGGTHCEASWEKQLPFVFHTLMYGLE
;
A
#
# COMPACT_ATOMS: atom_id res chain seq x y z
N GLY A 1 -6.64 6.03 5.19
CA GLY A 1 -6.66 4.92 4.22
C GLY A 1 -7.51 5.20 3.01
N GLY A 2 -7.35 4.40 2.01
CA GLY A 2 -8.15 4.53 0.80
C GLY A 2 -7.90 3.42 -0.19
N SER A 3 -8.67 3.44 -1.28
CA SER A 3 -8.57 2.46 -2.35
C SER A 3 -8.33 3.15 -3.69
N SER A 4 -7.72 2.46 -4.65
CA SER A 4 -7.42 2.97 -5.98
C SER A 4 -6.59 4.27 -5.92
N MET A 5 -7.08 5.38 -6.46
CA MET A 5 -6.42 6.69 -6.31
C MET A 5 -6.34 7.11 -4.85
N GLY A 6 -7.38 6.80 -4.05
CA GLY A 6 -7.35 7.02 -2.60
C GLY A 6 -6.26 6.20 -1.91
N GLY A 7 -5.99 5.00 -2.40
CA GLY A 7 -4.87 4.18 -1.94
C GLY A 7 -3.53 4.82 -2.26
N LEU A 8 -3.37 5.34 -3.47
CA LEU A 8 -2.16 6.07 -3.85
C LEU A 8 -1.95 7.30 -2.97
N MET A 9 -3.02 8.07 -2.74
CA MET A 9 -2.95 9.26 -1.89
C MET A 9 -2.62 8.91 -0.44
N SER A 10 -3.14 7.79 0.07
CA SER A 10 -2.83 7.32 1.42
C SER A 10 -1.35 6.95 1.55
N LEU A 11 -0.82 6.26 0.56
CA LEU A 11 0.60 5.91 0.49
C LEU A 11 1.47 7.18 0.40
N TYR A 12 1.09 8.10 -0.47
CA TYR A 12 1.79 9.38 -0.60
C TYR A 12 1.81 10.14 0.73
N ALA A 13 0.66 10.24 1.41
CA ALA A 13 0.57 10.94 2.69
C ALA A 13 1.48 10.30 3.75
N LEU A 14 1.51 8.96 3.80
CA LEU A 14 2.37 8.25 4.73
C LEU A 14 3.85 8.57 4.48
N LEU A 15 4.26 8.61 3.22
CA LEU A 15 5.66 8.80 2.85
C LEU A 15 6.07 10.28 2.94
N ALA A 16 5.26 11.18 2.40
CA ALA A 16 5.60 12.60 2.31
C ALA A 16 5.33 13.36 3.62
N TYR A 17 4.37 12.91 4.40
CA TYR A 17 3.94 13.57 5.63
C TYR A 17 3.96 12.59 6.80
N ASN A 18 5.04 11.86 6.93
CA ASN A 18 5.19 10.80 7.94
C ASN A 18 5.13 11.31 9.38
N ASP A 19 5.50 12.56 9.60
CA ASP A 19 5.39 13.22 10.90
C ASP A 19 3.93 13.41 11.35
N VAL A 20 3.00 13.42 10.41
CA VAL A 20 1.56 13.54 10.68
C VAL A 20 0.85 12.19 10.58
N PHE A 21 1.19 11.41 9.53
CA PHE A 21 0.55 10.12 9.23
C PHE A 21 1.54 8.99 9.42
N GLY A 22 1.44 8.31 10.55
CA GLY A 22 2.32 7.18 10.88
C GLY A 22 1.78 5.82 10.46
N ARG A 23 0.50 5.73 10.09
CA ARG A 23 -0.14 4.47 9.69
C ARG A 23 -1.03 4.71 8.49
N ALA A 24 -0.98 3.82 7.51
CA ALA A 24 -1.81 3.92 6.32
C ALA A 24 -2.21 2.56 5.78
N ALA A 25 -3.35 2.54 5.10
CA ALA A 25 -3.82 1.40 4.35
C ALA A 25 -4.09 1.84 2.91
N ALA A 26 -3.41 1.18 1.97
CA ALA A 26 -3.53 1.45 0.55
C ALA A 26 -4.09 0.20 -0.14
N LEU A 27 -5.39 0.20 -0.42
CA LEU A 27 -6.07 -0.92 -1.06
C LEU A 27 -6.04 -0.70 -2.57
N SER A 28 -5.44 -1.64 -3.29
CA SER A 28 -5.28 -1.55 -4.75
C SER A 28 -4.80 -0.17 -5.21
N PRO A 29 -3.71 0.36 -4.65
CA PRO A 29 -3.27 1.71 -4.98
C PRO A 29 -2.89 1.84 -6.44
N SER A 30 -3.20 2.98 -7.04
CA SER A 30 -2.91 3.28 -8.44
C SER A 30 -1.42 3.60 -8.65
N LEU A 31 -0.55 2.63 -8.39
CA LEU A 31 0.91 2.79 -8.44
C LEU A 31 1.44 3.17 -9.82
N TRP A 32 0.66 2.86 -10.88
CA TRP A 32 1.02 3.11 -12.27
C TRP A 32 0.94 4.59 -12.67
N VAL A 33 0.35 5.43 -11.84
CA VAL A 33 0.15 6.86 -12.16
C VAL A 33 1.48 7.62 -12.21
N ALA A 34 2.34 7.40 -11.23
CA ALA A 34 3.64 8.10 -11.18
C ALA A 34 4.69 7.22 -10.49
N PRO A 35 5.04 6.07 -11.09
CA PRO A 35 5.90 5.10 -10.41
C PRO A 35 7.29 5.63 -10.08
N ALA A 36 7.91 6.38 -10.99
CA ALA A 36 9.26 6.91 -10.74
C ALA A 36 9.27 7.94 -9.60
N ALA A 37 8.28 8.83 -9.58
CA ALA A 37 8.16 9.83 -8.52
C ALA A 37 7.90 9.17 -7.16
N LEU A 38 7.07 8.14 -7.14
CA LEU A 38 6.74 7.40 -5.93
C LEU A 38 7.96 6.61 -5.40
N MET A 39 8.72 5.97 -6.29
CA MET A 39 9.96 5.29 -5.93
C MET A 39 10.99 6.25 -5.35
N ASN A 40 11.15 7.42 -5.96
CA ASN A 40 12.03 8.48 -5.48
C ASN A 40 11.63 8.96 -4.09
N LEU A 41 10.34 9.20 -3.90
CA LEU A 41 9.79 9.62 -2.62
C LEU A 41 10.07 8.58 -1.54
N THR A 42 9.85 7.31 -1.84
CA THR A 42 10.11 6.20 -0.93
C THR A 42 11.59 6.15 -0.52
N ALA A 43 12.49 6.38 -1.46
CA ALA A 43 13.93 6.27 -1.21
C ALA A 43 14.46 7.40 -0.33
N ARG A 44 13.94 8.62 -0.48
CA ARG A 44 14.51 9.83 0.14
C ARG A 44 13.77 10.37 1.36
N THR A 45 12.55 9.89 1.61
CA THR A 45 11.75 10.39 2.73
C THR A 45 12.26 9.83 4.05
N LYS A 46 12.22 10.65 5.09
CA LYS A 46 12.55 10.21 6.44
C LYS A 46 11.31 9.56 7.06
N LEU A 47 11.43 8.29 7.44
CA LEU A 47 10.33 7.51 8.00
C LEU A 47 10.62 7.14 9.45
N ALA A 48 9.63 7.38 10.33
CA ALA A 48 9.73 7.00 11.73
C ALA A 48 9.67 5.48 11.89
N SER A 49 10.34 4.95 12.91
CA SER A 49 10.44 3.51 13.15
C SER A 49 9.10 2.82 13.42
N GLY A 50 8.10 3.57 13.92
CA GLY A 50 6.76 3.05 14.19
C GLY A 50 5.81 3.13 13.01
N THR A 51 6.29 3.47 11.81
CA THR A 51 5.45 3.58 10.61
C THR A 51 4.89 2.23 10.20
N VAL A 52 3.58 2.18 9.94
CA VAL A 52 2.86 0.96 9.55
C VAL A 52 2.15 1.19 8.23
N LEU A 53 2.33 0.25 7.30
CA LEU A 53 1.65 0.28 6.00
C LEU A 53 1.02 -1.06 5.71
N TYR A 54 -0.25 -1.02 5.33
CA TYR A 54 -0.96 -2.13 4.71
C TYR A 54 -1.15 -1.82 3.23
N MET A 55 -0.81 -2.76 2.35
CA MET A 55 -1.07 -2.67 0.91
C MET A 55 -1.59 -4.00 0.37
N ASP A 56 -2.51 -3.92 -0.58
CA ASP A 56 -2.96 -5.10 -1.31
C ASP A 56 -3.34 -4.77 -2.75
N TYR A 57 -3.59 -5.80 -3.53
CA TYR A 57 -4.35 -5.72 -4.78
C TYR A 57 -5.03 -7.06 -5.04
N GLY A 58 -6.08 -7.04 -5.84
CA GLY A 58 -6.83 -8.24 -6.21
C GLY A 58 -6.24 -8.93 -7.43
N SER A 59 -6.12 -10.27 -7.40
CA SER A 59 -5.53 -11.03 -8.50
C SER A 59 -6.33 -10.97 -9.80
N LYS A 60 -7.59 -10.53 -9.74
CA LYS A 60 -8.46 -10.40 -10.91
C LYS A 60 -8.79 -8.95 -11.23
N GLU A 61 -7.93 -8.00 -10.83
CA GLU A 61 -8.14 -6.60 -11.20
C GLU A 61 -7.92 -6.39 -12.69
N MET A 62 -8.58 -5.33 -13.20
CA MET A 62 -8.46 -4.98 -14.62
C MET A 62 -7.02 -4.70 -15.01
N GLY A 63 -6.65 -5.15 -16.20
CA GLY A 63 -5.35 -4.91 -16.76
C GLY A 63 -4.43 -6.11 -16.64
N ASN A 64 -3.15 -5.87 -16.78
CA ASN A 64 -2.13 -6.89 -16.78
C ASN A 64 -1.73 -7.28 -15.37
N HIS A 65 -2.25 -8.39 -14.87
CA HIS A 65 -1.90 -8.90 -13.54
C HIS A 65 -0.38 -9.07 -13.38
N GLU A 66 0.31 -9.52 -14.40
CA GLU A 66 1.78 -9.68 -14.37
C GLU A 66 2.47 -8.32 -14.15
N GLY A 67 2.03 -7.30 -14.87
CA GLY A 67 2.55 -5.94 -14.71
C GLY A 67 2.23 -5.36 -13.34
N MET A 68 1.02 -5.58 -12.85
CA MET A 68 0.62 -5.14 -11.52
C MET A 68 1.43 -5.84 -10.44
N ARG A 69 1.60 -7.15 -10.56
CA ARG A 69 2.39 -7.93 -9.61
C ARG A 69 3.83 -7.45 -9.54
N LYS A 70 4.43 -7.17 -10.71
CA LYS A 70 5.80 -6.67 -10.80
C LYS A 70 5.92 -5.30 -10.12
N GLY A 71 5.05 -4.35 -10.47
CA GLY A 71 5.08 -3.00 -9.89
C GLY A 71 4.80 -2.99 -8.40
N PHE A 72 3.85 -3.79 -7.97
CA PHE A 72 3.53 -3.94 -6.56
C PHE A 72 4.72 -4.55 -5.79
N GLY A 73 5.34 -5.58 -6.34
CA GLY A 73 6.51 -6.22 -5.73
C GLY A 73 7.70 -5.28 -5.63
N GLU A 74 7.96 -4.48 -6.66
CA GLU A 74 9.03 -3.49 -6.65
C GLU A 74 8.80 -2.44 -5.57
N MET A 75 7.57 -1.94 -5.45
CA MET A 75 7.21 -0.97 -4.42
C MET A 75 7.34 -1.56 -3.02
N CYS A 76 6.83 -2.78 -2.82
CA CYS A 76 6.97 -3.49 -1.55
C CYS A 76 8.44 -3.66 -1.16
N GLY A 77 9.28 -4.04 -2.11
CA GLY A 77 10.72 -4.20 -1.87
C GLY A 77 11.38 -2.90 -1.43
N LYS A 78 11.04 -1.80 -2.08
CA LYS A 78 11.58 -0.48 -1.72
C LYS A 78 11.12 -0.04 -0.32
N ILE A 79 9.85 -0.24 -0.01
CA ILE A 79 9.28 0.11 1.29
C ILE A 79 9.86 -0.80 2.38
N PHE A 80 9.93 -2.09 2.11
CA PHE A 80 10.51 -3.07 3.04
C PHE A 80 11.95 -2.71 3.40
N ALA A 81 12.73 -2.26 2.42
CA ALA A 81 14.12 -1.85 2.63
C ALA A 81 14.27 -0.65 3.57
N ARG A 82 13.20 0.12 3.78
CA ARG A 82 13.20 1.25 4.70
C ARG A 82 12.95 0.85 6.15
N GLY A 83 12.68 -0.43 6.41
CA GLY A 83 12.56 -0.98 7.77
C GLY A 83 11.26 -0.65 8.50
N ILE A 84 10.22 -0.23 7.78
CA ILE A 84 8.90 0.01 8.39
C ILE A 84 8.09 -1.28 8.45
N ASN A 85 7.01 -1.27 9.23
CA ASN A 85 6.11 -2.42 9.34
C ASN A 85 5.20 -2.49 8.12
N LEU A 86 5.50 -3.39 7.20
CA LEU A 86 4.75 -3.58 5.96
C LEU A 86 3.98 -4.89 5.98
N THR A 87 2.68 -4.80 5.72
CA THR A 87 1.84 -5.96 5.40
C THR A 87 1.36 -5.80 3.96
N ALA A 88 1.76 -6.73 3.09
CA ALA A 88 1.41 -6.70 1.67
C ALA A 88 0.73 -8.01 1.29
N ARG A 89 -0.37 -7.91 0.53
CA ARG A 89 -1.17 -9.07 0.15
C ARG A 89 -1.60 -9.00 -1.31
N VAL A 90 -1.63 -10.16 -1.98
CA VAL A 90 -2.40 -10.34 -3.21
C VAL A 90 -3.68 -11.06 -2.79
N VAL A 91 -4.83 -10.42 -3.00
CA VAL A 91 -6.13 -10.98 -2.61
C VAL A 91 -6.60 -11.95 -3.71
N PRO A 92 -6.64 -13.28 -3.43
CA PRO A 92 -7.05 -14.25 -4.45
C PRO A 92 -8.47 -13.98 -4.91
N GLY A 93 -8.68 -13.84 -6.23
CA GLY A 93 -9.98 -13.57 -6.81
C GLY A 93 -10.50 -12.16 -6.60
N GLY A 94 -9.73 -11.29 -5.95
CA GLY A 94 -10.14 -9.90 -5.71
C GLY A 94 -10.22 -9.10 -7.00
N THR A 95 -11.21 -8.19 -7.07
CA THR A 95 -11.42 -7.29 -8.20
C THR A 95 -11.27 -5.83 -7.77
N HIS A 96 -11.18 -4.94 -8.75
CA HIS A 96 -11.00 -3.51 -8.47
C HIS A 96 -12.36 -2.86 -8.19
N CYS A 97 -12.93 -3.13 -7.04
CA CYS A 97 -14.24 -2.61 -6.66
C CYS A 97 -14.43 -2.59 -5.13
N GLU A 98 -15.41 -1.81 -4.69
CA GLU A 98 -15.70 -1.60 -3.27
C GLU A 98 -16.04 -2.90 -2.55
N ALA A 99 -16.76 -3.81 -3.19
CA ALA A 99 -17.13 -5.09 -2.59
C ALA A 99 -15.91 -5.93 -2.23
N SER A 100 -14.88 -5.93 -3.09
CA SER A 100 -13.61 -6.61 -2.80
C SER A 100 -12.86 -5.91 -1.67
N TRP A 101 -12.81 -4.58 -1.69
CA TRP A 101 -12.08 -3.80 -0.68
C TRP A 101 -12.72 -3.91 0.70
N GLU A 102 -14.04 -3.90 0.76
CA GLU A 102 -14.78 -4.06 2.02
C GLU A 102 -14.40 -5.35 2.74
N LYS A 103 -14.22 -6.43 2.00
CA LYS A 103 -13.83 -7.73 2.58
C LYS A 103 -12.45 -7.71 3.23
N GLN A 104 -11.62 -6.73 2.87
CA GLN A 104 -10.27 -6.62 3.42
C GLN A 104 -10.21 -5.77 4.69
N LEU A 105 -11.26 -5.05 5.04
CA LEU A 105 -11.26 -4.16 6.20
C LEU A 105 -10.86 -4.84 7.51
N PRO A 106 -11.29 -6.07 7.82
CA PRO A 106 -10.82 -6.74 9.03
C PRO A 106 -9.30 -6.87 9.09
N PHE A 107 -8.66 -7.19 7.97
CA PHE A 107 -7.21 -7.30 7.89
C PHE A 107 -6.54 -5.94 8.02
N VAL A 108 -7.12 -4.91 7.40
CA VAL A 108 -6.64 -3.53 7.49
C VAL A 108 -6.65 -3.06 8.95
N PHE A 109 -7.78 -3.19 9.62
CA PHE A 109 -7.90 -2.73 11.00
C PHE A 109 -7.01 -3.52 11.94
N HIS A 110 -6.90 -4.83 11.73
CA HIS A 110 -5.98 -5.65 12.52
C HIS A 110 -4.54 -5.15 12.37
N THR A 111 -4.10 -4.92 11.13
CA THR A 111 -2.74 -4.45 10.84
C THR A 111 -2.47 -3.09 11.48
N LEU A 112 -3.40 -2.14 11.32
CA LEU A 112 -3.19 -0.77 11.78
C LEU A 112 -3.33 -0.61 13.29
N MET A 113 -4.15 -1.44 13.92
CA MET A 113 -4.47 -1.28 15.34
C MET A 113 -3.73 -2.28 16.24
N TYR A 114 -3.46 -3.47 15.77
CA TYR A 114 -2.90 -4.56 16.58
C TYR A 114 -1.62 -5.15 16.03
N GLY A 115 -1.30 -4.92 14.77
CA GLY A 115 -0.17 -5.54 14.10
C GLY A 115 1.21 -5.10 14.61
N LEU A 116 1.27 -4.21 15.59
CA LEU A 116 2.52 -3.73 16.19
C LEU A 116 2.96 -4.56 17.39
N GLU A 117 2.12 -5.46 17.81
CA GLU A 117 2.47 -6.38 18.88
C GLU A 117 3.33 -7.52 18.34
#